data_14c6ee397205d1a432783008d7465d65
#
_entry.id   14c6ee397205d1a432783008d7465d65
#
_cell.length_a   1.000
_cell.length_b   1.000
_cell.length_c   1.000
_cell.angle_alpha   90.00
_cell.angle_beta   90.00
_cell.angle_gamma   90.00
#
_symmetry.space_group_name_H-M   'P 1'
#
loop_
_entity.id
_entity.type
_entity.pdbx_description
1 polymer ?
#
loop_
_entity_poly.entity_id
_entity_poly.type
_entity_poly.pdbx_seq_one_letter_code
_entity_poly.pdbx_strand_id
1 'polypeptide(L)'
;MEQSKKFISPGAWFSMTYPADWNEFEDGEGSFLFYNPNEWTGNFRISAFKGNATYGKDSVKLELKENPSATPVRIGRLECAYSKEMFEEEGAYYTSHLWITGVDEVAFECSFTVKKGEPVAEAEKIIASLETRKDGVKYPAQIIPVRHSEIYQINEAYEWVDTTIKELLKKDFQGAEEDVVKMQQIMEESDISPKK
;
A
#
# COMPACT_ATOMS: atom_id res chain seq x y z
N MET A 1 9.28 -19.22 -17.87
CA MET A 1 8.52 -17.96 -17.70
C MET A 1 8.41 -17.75 -16.21
N GLU A 2 8.97 -16.67 -15.71
CA GLU A 2 8.77 -16.27 -14.30
C GLU A 2 7.29 -16.09 -14.05
N GLN A 3 6.74 -16.75 -13.04
CA GLN A 3 5.36 -16.58 -12.65
C GLN A 3 5.23 -15.27 -11.87
N SER A 4 4.18 -14.51 -12.13
CA SER A 4 3.86 -13.28 -11.40
C SER A 4 2.47 -13.32 -10.78
N LYS A 5 2.30 -12.61 -9.67
CA LYS A 5 1.02 -12.33 -9.03
C LYS A 5 0.59 -10.90 -9.35
N LYS A 6 -0.71 -10.66 -9.33
CA LYS A 6 -1.27 -9.30 -9.44
C LYS A 6 -1.67 -8.80 -8.07
N PHE A 7 -1.12 -7.65 -7.69
CA PHE A 7 -1.55 -6.87 -6.55
C PHE A 7 -2.60 -5.85 -6.99
N ILE A 8 -3.59 -5.63 -6.15
CA ILE A 8 -4.60 -4.58 -6.31
C ILE A 8 -4.71 -3.90 -4.96
N SER A 9 -4.44 -2.59 -4.93
CA SER A 9 -4.49 -1.83 -3.68
C SER A 9 -5.88 -1.83 -3.04
N PRO A 10 -6.00 -1.75 -1.72
CA PRO A 10 -7.27 -1.43 -1.05
C PRO A 10 -7.92 -0.20 -1.70
N GLY A 11 -9.24 -0.25 -1.94
CA GLY A 11 -9.94 0.80 -2.68
C GLY A 11 -9.67 0.85 -4.19
N ALA A 12 -8.87 -0.08 -4.72
CA ALA A 12 -8.61 -0.27 -6.15
C ALA A 12 -8.07 0.97 -6.89
N TRP A 13 -7.24 1.77 -6.23
CA TRP A 13 -6.62 2.95 -6.85
C TRP A 13 -5.61 2.58 -7.92
N PHE A 14 -4.86 1.51 -7.66
CA PHE A 14 -3.86 1.00 -8.59
C PHE A 14 -3.74 -0.52 -8.53
N SER A 15 -3.09 -1.06 -9.53
CA SER A 15 -2.64 -2.45 -9.54
C SER A 15 -1.25 -2.54 -10.11
N MET A 16 -0.54 -3.61 -9.77
CA MET A 16 0.77 -3.94 -10.30
C MET A 16 0.98 -5.45 -10.30
N THR A 17 2.03 -5.93 -10.95
CA THR A 17 2.46 -7.33 -10.90
C THR A 17 3.80 -7.43 -10.19
N TYR A 18 3.99 -8.52 -9.44
CA TYR A 18 5.21 -8.81 -8.68
C TYR A 18 5.51 -10.32 -8.75
N PRO A 19 6.75 -10.77 -8.43
CA PRO A 19 7.12 -12.18 -8.49
C PRO A 19 6.21 -13.08 -7.66
N ALA A 20 5.84 -14.25 -8.19
CA ALA A 20 4.87 -15.13 -7.54
C ALA A 20 5.37 -15.77 -6.23
N ASP A 21 6.68 -15.84 -6.05
CA ASP A 21 7.36 -16.34 -4.86
C ASP A 21 7.54 -15.27 -3.76
N TRP A 22 7.20 -14.01 -4.05
CA TRP A 22 7.22 -12.95 -3.07
C TRP A 22 5.94 -12.91 -2.25
N ASN A 23 6.07 -12.47 -1.01
CA ASN A 23 4.96 -12.14 -0.13
C ASN A 23 4.70 -10.63 -0.13
N GLU A 24 3.45 -10.28 0.20
CA GLU A 24 3.01 -8.90 0.40
C GLU A 24 2.62 -8.68 1.85
N PHE A 25 2.88 -7.47 2.34
CA PHE A 25 2.52 -7.04 3.69
C PHE A 25 2.10 -5.58 3.66
N GLU A 26 0.96 -5.24 4.26
CA GLU A 26 0.54 -3.86 4.45
C GLU A 26 1.26 -3.30 5.69
N ASP A 27 2.10 -2.31 5.47
CA ASP A 27 2.97 -1.69 6.48
C ASP A 27 2.37 -0.37 6.99
N GLY A 28 1.08 -0.39 7.28
CA GLY A 28 0.31 0.76 7.76
C GLY A 28 0.05 1.87 6.72
N GLU A 29 -1.00 2.62 6.91
CA GLU A 29 -1.34 3.88 6.19
C GLU A 29 -1.18 3.88 4.66
N GLY A 30 -1.48 2.74 4.00
CA GLY A 30 -1.44 2.67 2.53
C GLY A 30 -0.05 2.44 1.94
N SER A 31 0.90 2.01 2.75
CA SER A 31 2.20 1.49 2.31
C SER A 31 2.18 -0.03 2.24
N PHE A 32 2.78 -0.59 1.19
CA PHE A 32 2.83 -2.03 0.97
C PHE A 32 4.27 -2.48 0.74
N LEU A 33 4.67 -3.53 1.45
CA LEU A 33 5.98 -4.16 1.36
C LEU A 33 5.89 -5.49 0.61
N PHE A 34 6.81 -5.72 -0.30
CA PHE A 34 6.93 -6.95 -1.09
C PHE A 34 8.35 -7.50 -0.95
N TYR A 35 8.48 -8.79 -0.65
CA TYR A 35 9.77 -9.43 -0.40
C TYR A 35 9.72 -10.93 -0.66
N ASN A 36 10.86 -11.53 -0.97
CA ASN A 36 10.99 -12.99 -1.06
C ASN A 36 11.16 -13.57 0.36
N PRO A 37 10.23 -14.42 0.84
CA PRO A 37 10.32 -15.00 2.18
C PRO A 37 11.37 -16.11 2.30
N ASN A 38 11.83 -16.66 1.18
CA ASN A 38 12.77 -17.79 1.16
C ASN A 38 14.23 -17.33 1.05
N GLU A 39 14.46 -16.21 0.37
CA GLU A 39 15.79 -15.65 0.16
C GLU A 39 15.67 -14.13 0.09
N TRP A 40 16.48 -13.43 0.90
CA TRP A 40 16.44 -11.97 0.87
C TRP A 40 17.14 -11.45 -0.41
N THR A 41 16.34 -11.04 -1.37
CA THR A 41 16.75 -10.44 -2.66
C THR A 41 16.46 -8.95 -2.74
N GLY A 42 16.06 -8.34 -1.63
CA GLY A 42 15.63 -6.96 -1.50
C GLY A 42 14.19 -6.83 -1.02
N ASN A 43 13.86 -5.63 -0.58
CA ASN A 43 12.53 -5.25 -0.13
C ASN A 43 12.00 -4.13 -1.02
N PHE A 44 10.91 -4.40 -1.73
CA PHE A 44 10.19 -3.39 -2.51
C PHE A 44 9.04 -2.82 -1.68
N ARG A 45 9.01 -1.51 -1.54
CA ARG A 45 7.91 -0.80 -0.86
C ARG A 45 7.26 0.16 -1.84
N ILE A 46 5.95 0.29 -1.75
CA ILE A 46 5.17 1.26 -2.51
C ILE A 46 4.16 1.96 -1.62
N SER A 47 4.11 3.27 -1.71
CA SER A 47 3.07 4.13 -1.14
C SER A 47 2.38 4.89 -2.27
N ALA A 48 1.05 5.05 -2.18
CA ALA A 48 0.26 5.74 -3.18
C ALA A 48 -0.48 6.93 -2.56
N PHE A 49 -0.42 8.07 -3.23
CA PHE A 49 -1.03 9.32 -2.80
C PHE A 49 -1.96 9.83 -3.89
N LYS A 50 -3.14 10.31 -3.50
CA LYS A 50 -4.13 10.85 -4.42
C LYS A 50 -4.27 12.36 -4.24
N GLY A 51 -4.25 13.08 -5.38
CA GLY A 51 -4.36 14.53 -5.41
C GLY A 51 -5.26 15.02 -6.54
N ASN A 52 -4.94 16.19 -7.10
CA ASN A 52 -5.63 16.73 -8.27
C ASN A 52 -5.27 15.97 -9.56
N ALA A 53 -5.91 16.31 -10.67
CA ALA A 53 -5.76 15.60 -11.96
C ALA A 53 -4.33 15.51 -12.52
N THR A 54 -3.40 16.37 -12.06
CA THR A 54 -1.99 16.40 -12.50
C THR A 54 -1.02 15.95 -11.43
N TYR A 55 -1.52 15.57 -10.26
CA TYR A 55 -0.73 15.32 -9.05
C TYR A 55 0.43 14.34 -9.29
N GLY A 56 0.19 13.25 -10.01
CA GLY A 56 1.25 12.29 -10.31
C GLY A 56 2.44 12.89 -11.08
N LYS A 57 2.17 13.70 -12.10
CA LYS A 57 3.22 14.38 -12.87
C LYS A 57 3.89 15.51 -12.10
N ASP A 58 3.12 16.21 -11.30
CA ASP A 58 3.63 17.35 -10.53
C ASP A 58 4.52 16.87 -9.39
N SER A 59 4.24 15.70 -8.80
CA SER A 59 5.11 15.07 -7.80
C SER A 59 6.47 14.69 -8.38
N VAL A 60 6.53 14.15 -9.59
CA VAL A 60 7.81 13.87 -10.28
C VAL A 60 8.61 15.15 -10.53
N LYS A 61 7.97 16.21 -11.03
CA LYS A 61 8.63 17.50 -11.26
C LYS A 61 9.13 18.14 -9.96
N LEU A 62 8.33 18.03 -8.90
CA LEU A 62 8.67 18.56 -7.59
C LEU A 62 9.91 17.86 -7.05
N GLU A 63 9.95 16.53 -7.08
CA GLU A 63 11.10 15.74 -6.65
C GLU A 63 12.38 16.12 -7.43
N LEU A 64 12.28 16.20 -8.77
CA LEU A 64 13.41 16.60 -9.61
C LEU A 64 13.92 18.02 -9.32
N LYS A 65 13.06 18.90 -8.82
CA LYS A 65 13.40 20.28 -8.48
C LYS A 65 14.00 20.39 -7.09
N GLU A 66 13.49 19.66 -6.12
CA GLU A 66 13.82 19.82 -4.70
C GLU A 66 14.92 18.87 -4.24
N ASN A 67 15.10 17.72 -4.90
CA ASN A 67 16.13 16.75 -4.58
C ASN A 67 17.28 16.81 -5.59
N PRO A 68 18.43 17.42 -5.24
CA PRO A 68 19.59 17.54 -6.15
C PRO A 68 20.19 16.20 -6.59
N SER A 69 19.94 15.12 -5.85
CA SER A 69 20.40 13.77 -6.21
C SER A 69 19.43 13.03 -7.12
N ALA A 70 18.21 13.55 -7.31
CA ALA A 70 17.23 12.94 -8.20
C ALA A 70 17.57 13.18 -9.67
N THR A 71 17.43 12.13 -10.46
CA THR A 71 17.64 12.17 -11.92
C THR A 71 16.39 11.66 -12.65
N PRO A 72 16.04 12.25 -13.81
CA PRO A 72 14.92 11.76 -14.59
C PRO A 72 15.25 10.42 -15.23
N VAL A 73 14.40 9.44 -15.02
CA VAL A 73 14.50 8.12 -15.67
C VAL A 73 13.12 7.71 -16.22
N ARG A 74 13.14 6.80 -17.19
CA ARG A 74 11.90 6.25 -17.77
C ARG A 74 11.86 4.75 -17.54
N ILE A 75 10.78 4.28 -16.90
CA ILE A 75 10.54 2.87 -16.63
C ILE A 75 9.24 2.47 -17.36
N GLY A 76 9.36 1.68 -18.42
CA GLY A 76 8.23 1.38 -19.28
C GLY A 76 7.60 2.66 -19.86
N ARG A 77 6.33 2.91 -19.52
CA ARG A 77 5.60 4.13 -19.93
C ARG A 77 5.70 5.28 -18.93
N LEU A 78 6.26 5.03 -17.75
CA LEU A 78 6.27 5.98 -16.64
C LEU A 78 7.53 6.85 -16.67
N GLU A 79 7.34 8.14 -16.46
CA GLU A 79 8.41 9.07 -16.13
C GLU A 79 8.61 9.04 -14.61
N CYS A 80 9.86 8.92 -14.17
CA CYS A 80 10.19 8.83 -12.76
C CYS A 80 11.31 9.83 -12.40
N ALA A 81 11.27 10.35 -11.19
CA ALA A 81 12.42 10.93 -10.54
C ALA A 81 13.10 9.81 -9.72
N TYR A 82 14.35 9.54 -10.03
CA TYR A 82 15.12 8.47 -9.40
C TYR A 82 16.26 9.03 -8.57
N SER A 83 16.39 8.55 -7.35
CA SER A 83 17.55 8.79 -6.48
C SER A 83 17.95 7.50 -5.77
N LYS A 84 19.14 7.50 -5.19
CA LYS A 84 19.63 6.38 -4.37
C LYS A 84 20.50 6.87 -3.24
N GLU A 85 20.46 6.14 -2.15
CA GLU A 85 21.28 6.35 -0.98
C GLU A 85 21.98 5.05 -0.57
N MET A 86 23.22 5.14 -0.13
CA MET A 86 23.95 4.01 0.43
C MET A 86 24.05 4.16 1.94
N PHE A 87 23.85 3.09 2.67
CA PHE A 87 24.01 3.04 4.11
C PHE A 87 24.66 1.73 4.56
N GLU A 88 25.14 1.73 5.79
CA GLU A 88 25.72 0.56 6.43
C GLU A 88 24.82 0.14 7.59
N GLU A 89 24.52 -1.14 7.67
CA GLU A 89 23.77 -1.74 8.77
C GLU A 89 24.41 -3.09 9.13
N GLU A 90 24.73 -3.27 10.40
CA GLU A 90 25.38 -4.48 10.94
C GLU A 90 26.64 -4.92 10.17
N GLY A 91 27.44 -3.96 9.69
CA GLY A 91 28.66 -4.24 8.95
C GLY A 91 28.47 -4.65 7.48
N ALA A 92 27.25 -4.59 6.98
CA ALA A 92 26.92 -4.81 5.56
C ALA A 92 26.50 -3.49 4.89
N TYR A 93 26.83 -3.33 3.62
CA TYR A 93 26.45 -2.15 2.84
C TYR A 93 25.23 -2.45 1.99
N TYR A 94 24.29 -1.51 2.04
CA TYR A 94 23.04 -1.54 1.31
C TYR A 94 22.89 -0.31 0.43
N THR A 95 22.04 -0.42 -0.57
CA THR A 95 21.57 0.70 -1.38
C THR A 95 20.06 0.74 -1.33
N SER A 96 19.52 1.87 -0.90
CA SER A 96 18.10 2.18 -1.04
C SER A 96 17.90 2.98 -2.33
N HIS A 97 17.12 2.46 -3.23
CA HIS A 97 16.72 3.09 -4.48
C HIS A 97 15.32 3.67 -4.30
N LEU A 98 15.09 4.89 -4.76
CA LEU A 98 13.82 5.59 -4.68
C LEU A 98 13.38 6.03 -6.07
N TRP A 99 12.13 5.78 -6.40
CA TRP A 99 11.47 6.30 -7.60
C TRP A 99 10.18 7.00 -7.18
N ILE A 100 10.08 8.28 -7.52
CA ILE A 100 8.82 9.01 -7.48
C ILE A 100 8.27 8.99 -8.89
N THR A 101 7.05 8.49 -9.04
CA THR A 101 6.35 8.43 -10.32
C THR A 101 4.87 8.72 -10.13
N GLY A 102 4.09 8.73 -11.21
CA GLY A 102 2.66 8.89 -11.07
C GLY A 102 1.91 8.92 -12.39
N VAL A 103 0.62 8.69 -12.29
CA VAL A 103 -0.31 8.69 -13.41
C VAL A 103 -1.57 9.46 -13.00
N ASP A 104 -1.93 10.47 -13.81
CA ASP A 104 -3.09 11.32 -13.56
C ASP A 104 -3.08 11.89 -12.12
N GLU A 105 -4.08 11.55 -11.31
CA GLU A 105 -4.27 12.02 -9.94
C GLU A 105 -3.49 11.23 -8.87
N VAL A 106 -2.78 10.16 -9.25
CA VAL A 106 -2.07 9.29 -8.29
C VAL A 106 -0.57 9.41 -8.45
N ALA A 107 0.10 9.78 -7.37
CA ALA A 107 1.55 9.70 -7.23
C ALA A 107 1.95 8.42 -6.47
N PHE A 108 3.09 7.87 -6.84
CA PHE A 108 3.68 6.70 -6.21
C PHE A 108 5.07 7.01 -5.72
N GLU A 109 5.34 6.64 -4.50
CA GLU A 109 6.67 6.52 -3.94
C GLU A 109 7.04 5.04 -3.90
N CYS A 110 8.03 4.65 -4.68
CA CYS A 110 8.51 3.27 -4.76
C CYS A 110 9.95 3.24 -4.25
N SER A 111 10.23 2.39 -3.27
CA SER A 111 11.60 2.17 -2.81
C SER A 111 11.99 0.70 -2.93
N PHE A 112 13.28 0.46 -3.16
CA PHE A 112 13.84 -0.87 -3.20
C PHE A 112 15.20 -0.90 -2.51
N THR A 113 15.28 -1.63 -1.41
CA THR A 113 16.51 -1.77 -0.65
C THR A 113 17.15 -3.12 -0.91
N VAL A 114 18.40 -3.10 -1.38
CA VAL A 114 19.20 -4.29 -1.72
C VAL A 114 20.61 -4.17 -1.16
N LYS A 115 21.35 -5.28 -1.14
CA LYS A 115 22.81 -5.22 -0.89
C LYS A 115 23.48 -4.40 -1.96
N LYS A 116 24.55 -3.71 -1.57
CA LYS A 116 25.33 -2.88 -2.49
C LYS A 116 25.81 -3.70 -3.70
N GLY A 117 25.43 -3.22 -4.88
CA GLY A 117 25.81 -3.84 -6.16
C GLY A 117 24.82 -4.85 -6.71
N GLU A 118 23.79 -5.20 -5.96
CA GLU A 118 22.72 -6.06 -6.47
C GLU A 118 21.84 -5.32 -7.49
N PRO A 119 21.26 -6.04 -8.47
CA PRO A 119 20.44 -5.45 -9.52
C PRO A 119 19.07 -4.99 -9.01
N VAL A 120 18.51 -3.98 -9.65
CA VAL A 120 17.17 -3.42 -9.35
C VAL A 120 16.11 -3.81 -10.38
N ALA A 121 16.44 -4.74 -11.27
CA ALA A 121 15.58 -5.10 -12.41
C ALA A 121 14.18 -5.58 -11.99
N GLU A 122 14.06 -6.27 -10.85
CA GLU A 122 12.76 -6.71 -10.34
C GLU A 122 11.90 -5.52 -9.90
N ALA A 123 12.48 -4.55 -9.19
CA ALA A 123 11.76 -3.32 -8.83
C ALA A 123 11.30 -2.54 -10.07
N GLU A 124 12.16 -2.44 -11.09
CA GLU A 124 11.80 -1.77 -12.34
C GLU A 124 10.69 -2.50 -13.10
N LYS A 125 10.67 -3.83 -13.11
CA LYS A 125 9.56 -4.63 -13.68
C LYS A 125 8.24 -4.36 -12.93
N ILE A 126 8.29 -4.32 -11.60
CA ILE A 126 7.12 -4.02 -10.77
C ILE A 126 6.60 -2.61 -11.10
N ILE A 127 7.47 -1.60 -11.12
CA ILE A 127 7.11 -0.21 -11.44
C ILE A 127 6.56 -0.10 -12.86
N ALA A 128 7.18 -0.77 -13.85
CA ALA A 128 6.70 -0.77 -15.23
C ALA A 128 5.28 -1.31 -15.38
N SER A 129 4.85 -2.17 -14.46
CA SER A 129 3.52 -2.81 -14.46
C SER A 129 2.43 -1.99 -13.76
N LEU A 130 2.77 -0.85 -13.14
CA LEU A 130 1.82 0.00 -12.44
C LEU A 130 0.71 0.51 -13.36
N GLU A 131 -0.52 0.32 -12.91
CA GLU A 131 -1.73 0.80 -13.59
C GLU A 131 -2.63 1.51 -12.59
N THR A 132 -3.08 2.72 -12.92
CA THR A 132 -4.13 3.41 -12.17
C THR A 132 -5.50 3.05 -12.72
N ARG A 133 -6.50 3.06 -11.88
CA ARG A 133 -7.89 2.82 -12.25
C ARG A 133 -8.68 4.11 -12.09
N LYS A 134 -9.29 4.59 -13.17
CA LYS A 134 -10.08 5.84 -13.17
C LYS A 134 -11.40 5.70 -12.46
N ASP A 135 -11.95 4.49 -12.47
CA ASP A 135 -13.21 4.21 -11.81
C ASP A 135 -12.89 3.34 -10.60
N GLY A 136 -13.14 3.86 -9.41
CA GLY A 136 -13.15 3.05 -8.21
C GLY A 136 -14.21 1.97 -8.38
N VAL A 137 -13.84 0.87 -9.02
CA VAL A 137 -14.71 -0.29 -9.11
C VAL A 137 -14.91 -0.73 -7.67
N LYS A 138 -16.11 -0.48 -7.14
CA LYS A 138 -16.54 -1.17 -5.94
C LYS A 138 -16.43 -2.65 -6.30
N TYR A 139 -15.38 -3.32 -5.77
CA TYR A 139 -15.29 -4.76 -5.94
C TYR A 139 -16.56 -5.34 -5.37
N PRO A 140 -17.29 -6.15 -6.14
CA PRO A 140 -18.28 -7.01 -5.52
C PRO A 140 -17.54 -7.83 -4.47
N ALA A 141 -18.07 -7.92 -3.27
CA ALA A 141 -17.52 -8.62 -2.11
C ALA A 141 -17.11 -10.10 -2.36
N GLN A 142 -17.24 -10.57 -3.58
CA GLN A 142 -17.02 -11.95 -4.02
C GLN A 142 -15.55 -12.30 -4.37
N ILE A 143 -14.60 -11.36 -4.31
CA ILE A 143 -13.19 -11.63 -4.62
C ILE A 143 -12.31 -11.57 -3.37
N ILE A 144 -12.87 -11.84 -2.23
CA ILE A 144 -12.15 -11.89 -0.98
C ILE A 144 -11.85 -13.36 -0.66
N PRO A 145 -10.57 -13.79 -0.57
CA PRO A 145 -10.25 -15.16 -0.17
C PRO A 145 -10.85 -15.47 1.21
N VAL A 146 -11.21 -16.73 1.43
CA VAL A 146 -11.98 -17.26 2.58
C VAL A 146 -11.46 -16.87 3.99
N ARG A 147 -10.25 -16.33 4.12
CA ARG A 147 -9.73 -15.77 5.37
C ARG A 147 -10.29 -14.39 5.74
N HIS A 148 -11.11 -13.79 4.91
CA HIS A 148 -11.67 -12.45 5.13
C HIS A 148 -12.95 -12.41 5.94
N SER A 149 -13.55 -13.53 6.30
CA SER A 149 -14.73 -13.50 7.19
C SER A 149 -14.40 -12.88 8.55
N GLU A 150 -13.20 -13.15 9.07
CA GLU A 150 -12.73 -12.56 10.32
C GLU A 150 -12.39 -11.06 10.16
N ILE A 151 -11.79 -10.67 9.02
CA ILE A 151 -11.47 -9.27 8.73
C ILE A 151 -12.75 -8.47 8.44
N TYR A 152 -13.75 -9.08 7.84
CA TYR A 152 -15.04 -8.41 7.60
C TYR A 152 -15.73 -8.06 8.92
N GLN A 153 -15.75 -8.98 9.85
CA GLN A 153 -16.29 -8.73 11.20
C GLN A 153 -15.49 -7.67 11.96
N ILE A 154 -14.17 -7.66 11.80
CA ILE A 154 -13.31 -6.63 12.38
C ILE A 154 -13.57 -5.27 11.75
N ASN A 155 -13.68 -5.17 10.42
CA ASN A 155 -13.97 -3.91 9.74
C ASN A 155 -15.36 -3.39 10.08
N GLU A 156 -16.36 -4.27 10.16
CA GLU A 156 -17.70 -3.91 10.60
C GLU A 156 -17.69 -3.38 12.04
N ALA A 157 -16.94 -4.03 12.93
CA ALA A 157 -16.75 -3.56 14.29
C ALA A 157 -16.03 -2.19 14.35
N TYR A 158 -15.04 -1.93 13.51
CA TYR A 158 -14.37 -0.62 13.42
C TYR A 158 -15.32 0.46 12.91
N GLU A 159 -16.13 0.19 11.90
CA GLU A 159 -17.14 1.13 11.41
C GLU A 159 -18.16 1.49 12.51
N TRP A 160 -18.60 0.51 13.29
CA TRP A 160 -19.48 0.73 14.44
C TRP A 160 -18.81 1.58 15.52
N VAL A 161 -17.55 1.32 15.85
CA VAL A 161 -16.79 2.12 16.80
C VAL A 161 -16.67 3.56 16.33
N ASP A 162 -16.31 3.80 15.06
CA ASP A 162 -16.18 5.15 14.50
C ASP A 162 -17.52 5.89 14.49
N THR A 163 -18.61 5.21 14.16
CA THR A 163 -19.96 5.78 14.22
C THR A 163 -20.37 6.15 15.65
N THR A 164 -20.13 5.23 16.60
CA THR A 164 -20.43 5.46 18.02
C THR A 164 -19.66 6.65 18.57
N ILE A 165 -18.36 6.77 18.23
CA ILE A 165 -17.54 7.93 18.64
C ILE A 165 -18.08 9.21 18.05
N LYS A 166 -18.48 9.22 16.77
CA LYS A 166 -19.05 10.40 16.11
C LYS A 166 -20.38 10.83 16.75
N GLU A 167 -21.21 9.89 17.13
CA GLU A 167 -22.49 10.18 17.83
C GLU A 167 -22.28 10.70 19.24
N LEU A 168 -21.36 10.10 19.99
CA LEU A 168 -20.95 10.60 21.31
C LEU A 168 -20.41 12.03 21.24
N LEU A 169 -19.59 12.33 20.23
CA LEU A 169 -19.08 13.69 20.00
C LEU A 169 -20.18 14.70 19.65
N LYS A 170 -21.27 14.23 19.01
CA LYS A 170 -22.47 15.03 18.75
C LYS A 170 -23.41 15.13 19.97
N LYS A 171 -23.11 14.46 21.07
CA LYS A 171 -23.96 14.33 22.26
C LYS A 171 -25.30 13.65 21.97
N ASP A 172 -25.33 12.77 21.00
CA ASP A 172 -26.47 11.90 20.72
C ASP A 172 -26.30 10.55 21.44
N PHE A 173 -26.58 10.58 22.75
CA PHE A 173 -26.37 9.41 23.60
C PHE A 173 -27.32 8.26 23.28
N GLN A 174 -28.50 8.53 22.72
CA GLN A 174 -29.48 7.48 22.45
C GLN A 174 -29.03 6.59 21.30
N GLY A 175 -28.56 7.15 20.19
CA GLY A 175 -27.99 6.38 19.07
C GLY A 175 -26.74 5.62 19.48
N ALA A 176 -25.87 6.24 20.30
CA ALA A 176 -24.65 5.59 20.78
C ALA A 176 -24.92 4.37 21.69
N GLU A 177 -25.97 4.40 22.51
CA GLU A 177 -26.34 3.24 23.34
C GLU A 177 -26.80 2.05 22.48
N GLU A 178 -27.58 2.30 21.45
CA GLU A 178 -28.02 1.26 20.51
C GLU A 178 -26.84 0.63 19.73
N ASP A 179 -25.88 1.46 19.32
CA ASP A 179 -24.67 1.00 18.63
C ASP A 179 -23.75 0.17 19.52
N VAL A 180 -23.59 0.54 20.78
CA VAL A 180 -22.82 -0.25 21.77
C VAL A 180 -23.44 -1.63 21.95
N VAL A 181 -24.78 -1.73 22.04
CA VAL A 181 -25.48 -3.01 22.17
C VAL A 181 -25.24 -3.90 20.93
N LYS A 182 -25.35 -3.33 19.74
CA LYS A 182 -25.09 -4.06 18.50
C LYS A 182 -23.63 -4.52 18.39
N MET A 183 -22.69 -3.67 18.77
CA MET A 183 -21.28 -4.02 18.78
C MET A 183 -20.98 -5.18 19.74
N GLN A 184 -21.58 -5.18 20.94
CA GLN A 184 -21.47 -6.28 21.89
C GLN A 184 -22.03 -7.58 21.31
N GLN A 185 -23.17 -7.53 20.63
CA GLN A 185 -23.78 -8.69 20.01
C GLN A 185 -22.89 -9.26 18.87
N ILE A 186 -22.31 -8.41 18.01
CA ILE A 186 -21.38 -8.83 16.96
C ILE A 186 -20.14 -9.48 17.56
N MET A 187 -19.58 -8.92 18.65
CA MET A 187 -18.41 -9.47 19.34
C MET A 187 -18.71 -10.83 19.99
N GLU A 188 -19.90 -11.02 20.57
CA GLU A 188 -20.33 -12.29 21.14
C GLU A 188 -20.54 -13.37 20.06
N GLU A 189 -21.17 -13.01 18.93
CA GLU A 189 -21.39 -13.91 17.81
C GLU A 189 -20.10 -14.31 17.09
N SER A 190 -19.08 -13.44 17.10
CA SER A 190 -17.81 -13.69 16.42
C SER A 190 -16.78 -14.45 17.26
N ASP A 191 -17.10 -14.81 18.51
CA ASP A 191 -16.17 -15.47 19.45
C ASP A 191 -14.85 -14.69 19.69
N ILE A 192 -14.86 -13.39 19.39
CA ILE A 192 -13.76 -12.46 19.65
C ILE A 192 -13.90 -11.92 21.08
N SER A 193 -13.78 -12.80 22.07
CA SER A 193 -13.61 -12.37 23.45
C SER A 193 -12.17 -11.93 23.69
N PRO A 194 -11.95 -10.76 24.30
CA PRO A 194 -10.61 -10.39 24.71
C PRO A 194 -10.08 -11.45 25.69
N LYS A 195 -9.04 -12.18 25.27
CA LYS A 195 -8.34 -13.08 26.17
C LYS A 195 -7.84 -12.25 27.36
N LYS A 196 -8.28 -12.63 28.56
CA LYS A 196 -7.83 -12.06 29.83
C LYS A 196 -6.34 -12.23 30.02
#